data_7a9e99783c04fa1daf42f0d0dcbe20b8
#
_entry.id   7a9e99783c04fa1daf42f0d0dcbe20b8
#
_cell.length_a   1.000
_cell.length_b   1.000
_cell.length_c   1.000
_cell.angle_alpha   90.00
_cell.angle_beta   90.00
_cell.angle_gamma   90.00
#
_symmetry.space_group_name_H-M   'P 1'
#
loop_
_entity.id
_entity.type
_entity.pdbx_description
1 polymer ?
#
loop_
_entity_poly.entity_id
_entity_poly.type
_entity_poly.pdbx_seq_one_letter_code
_entity_poly.pdbx_strand_id
1 'polypeptide(L)'
;LLPLPAFIVDIFVSSTFMKASPQLTVPRPTADPITLEVIRHGIVSITDQIDANIARTAFSPYIYEYKDFAVGLVSADGELIAQCTGGMPVFVADSVGMAVRDGLAVYGRERLQHGDVLLCNHAAIQGQHLNNTVMYTPIYAGAGSGSLVGFFAINVHWIDIGGITPRSSDIFMEGLQLRSIKLWSKGEPIQEVYRIIENNTRFPVELLGDIAAQHAGCILGRDLTQSLAEKYGVETFLAVVKAMLDQSEAAARERIRRIPDGQYSYETFFDNDGETDDALPIRVKVIIESDEMTVDYSGIAEQVRGCINSGYYGGGRTTARVAFKYLIANEEPANEGTFRPLKLILPEGKILSAHPTAPMGNYSQPFPTVIDAIIKALEHALPERVTGAHFGTFSGVRFRGKRDNGTPFDCHDSGHGGWGACATHDGAGPFRTMAHGDTRIIPVELQESMYPYRIVEFSLRENSGGPGRFRGGLGYRKRYEILGHCDLQAMFDRVKYPPWGVHGGKAGQSGQITVIKKSGDQEILYKSKAYPLEPGDSIIVETGGGGGYGSPHDRKRELLERDLRRGYVSVEAARRDYGIAIERTR
;
A
#
# COMPACT_ATOMS: atom_id res chain seq x y z
N LEU A 1 14.91 31.87 5.03
CA LEU A 1 14.87 31.57 6.48
C LEU A 1 13.87 32.50 7.17
N LEU A 2 12.64 32.02 7.39
CA LEU A 2 11.64 32.64 8.25
C LEU A 2 11.11 31.54 9.19
N PRO A 3 10.94 31.79 10.49
CA PRO A 3 10.56 30.77 11.45
C PRO A 3 9.05 30.48 11.45
N LEU A 4 8.69 29.22 11.60
CA LEU A 4 7.31 28.75 11.81
C LEU A 4 6.86 29.04 13.25
N PRO A 5 5.60 29.45 13.50
CA PRO A 5 5.09 29.66 14.84
C PRO A 5 4.64 28.33 15.48
N ALA A 6 5.10 28.12 16.71
CA ALA A 6 4.62 27.04 17.58
C ALA A 6 3.21 27.34 18.08
N PHE A 7 2.26 26.42 17.85
CA PHE A 7 0.97 26.43 18.54
C PHE A 7 1.05 25.46 19.74
N ILE A 8 1.03 26.04 20.93
CA ILE A 8 0.78 25.35 22.20
C ILE A 8 -0.73 25.22 22.34
N VAL A 9 -1.25 24.01 22.46
CA VAL A 9 -2.65 23.74 22.80
C VAL A 9 -2.68 23.26 24.25
N ASP A 10 -3.18 24.10 25.13
CA ASP A 10 -3.52 23.74 26.52
C ASP A 10 -4.77 22.85 26.52
N ILE A 11 -4.62 21.61 26.96
CA ILE A 11 -5.74 20.71 27.23
C ILE A 11 -6.02 20.70 28.73
N PHE A 12 -7.14 21.28 29.14
CA PHE A 12 -7.68 21.13 30.48
C PHE A 12 -8.12 19.68 30.72
N VAL A 13 -7.47 19.00 31.66
CA VAL A 13 -7.85 17.67 32.12
C VAL A 13 -8.85 17.79 33.26
N SER A 14 -10.09 17.40 33.00
CA SER A 14 -11.11 17.19 34.01
C SER A 14 -10.87 15.86 34.73
N SER A 15 -10.58 15.90 36.02
CA SER A 15 -10.39 14.73 36.87
C SER A 15 -11.73 14.07 37.23
N THR A 16 -12.07 12.98 36.55
CA THR A 16 -13.12 12.06 37.00
C THR A 16 -12.47 10.76 37.48
N PHE A 17 -12.76 10.37 38.70
CA PHE A 17 -12.23 9.17 39.39
C PHE A 17 -12.42 7.92 38.55
N MET A 18 -11.31 7.33 38.04
CA MET A 18 -11.30 5.99 37.46
C MET A 18 -11.16 4.94 38.56
N LYS A 19 -12.08 3.97 38.57
CA LYS A 19 -11.94 2.72 39.33
C LYS A 19 -10.71 1.98 38.84
N ALA A 20 -9.86 1.55 39.77
CA ALA A 20 -8.67 0.79 39.47
C ALA A 20 -9.03 -0.54 38.77
N SER A 21 -8.58 -0.68 37.53
CA SER A 21 -8.62 -1.93 36.77
C SER A 21 -7.53 -2.89 37.29
N PRO A 22 -7.72 -4.21 37.18
CA PRO A 22 -6.73 -5.19 37.62
C PRO A 22 -5.43 -4.98 36.84
N GLN A 23 -4.32 -4.84 37.56
CA GLN A 23 -2.99 -4.73 36.96
C GLN A 23 -2.67 -6.00 36.17
N LEU A 24 -2.62 -5.89 34.85
CA LEU A 24 -2.01 -6.88 33.98
C LEU A 24 -0.54 -6.99 34.35
N THR A 25 -0.10 -8.13 34.84
CA THR A 25 1.31 -8.44 35.07
C THR A 25 1.99 -8.64 33.71
N VAL A 26 2.40 -7.55 33.08
CA VAL A 26 3.31 -7.62 31.93
C VAL A 26 4.65 -8.15 32.44
N PRO A 27 5.24 -9.21 31.85
CA PRO A 27 6.56 -9.69 32.23
C PRO A 27 7.54 -8.51 32.21
N ARG A 28 8.29 -8.31 33.28
CA ARG A 28 9.31 -7.25 33.31
C ARG A 28 10.35 -7.54 32.23
N PRO A 29 10.63 -6.63 31.30
CA PRO A 29 11.70 -6.81 30.34
C PRO A 29 13.03 -6.97 31.08
N THR A 30 13.91 -7.82 30.55
CA THR A 30 15.27 -7.98 31.08
C THR A 30 16.15 -6.74 30.83
N ALA A 31 15.71 -5.84 29.96
CA ALA A 31 16.32 -4.52 29.73
C ALA A 31 15.58 -3.43 30.50
N ASP A 32 16.30 -2.43 31.01
CA ASP A 32 15.70 -1.23 31.58
C ASP A 32 14.91 -0.44 30.53
N PRO A 33 13.89 0.35 30.93
CA PRO A 33 13.01 1.05 30.00
C PRO A 33 13.74 2.01 29.04
N ILE A 34 14.85 2.61 29.46
CA ILE A 34 15.62 3.54 28.62
C ILE A 34 16.33 2.76 27.51
N THR A 35 17.03 1.68 27.86
CA THR A 35 17.70 0.80 26.89
C THR A 35 16.71 0.21 25.91
N LEU A 36 15.50 -0.17 26.34
CA LEU A 36 14.44 -0.65 25.47
C LEU A 36 14.07 0.40 24.40
N GLU A 37 13.79 1.64 24.82
CA GLU A 37 13.41 2.70 23.89
C GLU A 37 14.56 3.10 22.96
N VAL A 38 15.80 3.13 23.44
CA VAL A 38 16.97 3.45 22.61
C VAL A 38 17.14 2.39 21.50
N ILE A 39 17.04 1.10 21.83
CA ILE A 39 17.15 0.02 20.82
C ILE A 39 15.94 0.07 19.86
N ARG A 40 14.71 0.27 20.36
CA ARG A 40 13.49 0.40 19.54
C ARG A 40 13.66 1.51 18.49
N HIS A 41 14.00 2.71 18.92
CA HIS A 41 14.22 3.84 18.01
C HIS A 41 15.42 3.63 17.09
N GLY A 42 16.47 2.97 17.57
CA GLY A 42 17.61 2.57 16.75
C GLY A 42 17.20 1.66 15.59
N ILE A 43 16.36 0.65 15.86
CA ILE A 43 15.83 -0.27 14.84
C ILE A 43 15.01 0.49 13.78
N VAL A 44 14.07 1.35 14.20
CA VAL A 44 13.24 2.13 13.27
C VAL A 44 14.12 3.09 12.46
N SER A 45 15.06 3.77 13.10
CA SER A 45 16.00 4.68 12.43
C SER A 45 16.85 3.98 11.36
N ILE A 46 17.24 2.72 11.58
CA ILE A 46 17.97 1.94 10.58
C ILE A 46 17.08 1.71 9.36
N THR A 47 15.82 1.27 9.54
CA THR A 47 14.93 1.04 8.40
C THR A 47 14.65 2.32 7.60
N ASP A 48 14.47 3.47 8.28
CA ASP A 48 14.27 4.78 7.62
C ASP A 48 15.54 5.26 6.88
N GLN A 49 16.72 5.01 7.43
CA GLN A 49 17.99 5.34 6.77
C GLN A 49 18.15 4.53 5.47
N ILE A 50 17.80 3.25 5.48
CA ILE A 50 17.89 2.40 4.28
C ILE A 50 16.83 2.81 3.25
N ASP A 51 15.60 3.18 3.65
CA ASP A 51 14.58 3.75 2.77
C ASP A 51 15.13 4.96 1.99
N ALA A 52 15.71 5.92 2.71
CA ALA A 52 16.30 7.10 2.11
C ALA A 52 17.49 6.77 1.17
N ASN A 53 18.29 5.75 1.51
CA ASN A 53 19.41 5.31 0.71
C ASN A 53 18.96 4.71 -0.63
N ILE A 54 18.01 3.78 -0.60
CA ILE A 54 17.49 3.13 -1.81
C ILE A 54 16.90 4.17 -2.76
N ALA A 55 16.06 5.10 -2.26
CA ALA A 55 15.50 6.17 -3.07
C ALA A 55 16.56 7.06 -3.76
N ARG A 56 17.77 7.17 -3.19
CA ARG A 56 18.86 7.99 -3.76
C ARG A 56 19.80 7.23 -4.70
N THR A 57 19.82 5.90 -4.63
CA THR A 57 20.79 5.07 -5.36
C THR A 57 20.16 4.22 -6.45
N ALA A 58 18.84 4.12 -6.49
CA ALA A 58 18.11 3.38 -7.51
C ALA A 58 18.18 4.05 -8.89
N PHE A 59 17.97 3.25 -9.92
CA PHE A 59 18.06 3.66 -11.33
C PHE A 59 16.67 3.85 -11.96
N SER A 60 15.67 3.10 -11.50
CA SER A 60 14.32 3.17 -12.03
C SER A 60 13.49 4.27 -11.35
N PRO A 61 12.73 5.08 -12.11
CA PRO A 61 11.81 6.06 -11.55
C PRO A 61 10.69 5.44 -10.68
N TYR A 62 10.43 4.15 -10.84
CA TYR A 62 9.52 3.41 -9.95
C TYR A 62 10.02 3.42 -8.51
N ILE A 63 11.34 3.45 -8.29
CA ILE A 63 11.95 3.43 -6.97
C ILE A 63 12.29 4.84 -6.51
N TYR A 64 13.09 5.61 -7.28
CA TYR A 64 13.60 6.88 -6.78
C TYR A 64 12.56 8.01 -6.74
N GLU A 65 11.55 8.01 -7.63
CA GLU A 65 10.49 9.01 -7.64
C GLU A 65 9.17 8.47 -7.04
N TYR A 66 8.71 7.32 -7.56
CA TYR A 66 7.41 6.77 -7.18
C TYR A 66 7.43 6.10 -5.80
N LYS A 67 8.60 5.64 -5.33
CA LYS A 67 8.79 4.93 -4.06
C LYS A 67 8.04 3.59 -3.97
N ASP A 68 8.10 2.78 -5.03
CA ASP A 68 7.48 1.46 -5.06
C ASP A 68 8.37 0.40 -4.40
N PHE A 69 8.65 0.59 -3.13
CA PHE A 69 9.44 -0.32 -2.32
C PHE A 69 9.12 -0.19 -0.82
N ALA A 70 9.61 -1.13 -0.03
CA ALA A 70 9.55 -1.07 1.42
C ALA A 70 10.72 -1.82 2.05
N VAL A 71 11.14 -1.36 3.23
CA VAL A 71 12.27 -1.88 4.01
C VAL A 71 11.74 -2.47 5.30
N GLY A 72 12.23 -3.64 5.70
CA GLY A 72 11.86 -4.29 6.95
C GLY A 72 13.01 -5.01 7.64
N LEU A 73 12.97 -5.02 8.96
CA LEU A 73 13.76 -5.91 9.81
C LEU A 73 12.87 -7.06 10.25
N VAL A 74 13.33 -8.29 10.06
CA VAL A 74 12.60 -9.53 10.29
C VAL A 74 13.35 -10.38 11.31
N SER A 75 12.66 -11.02 12.23
CA SER A 75 13.26 -11.90 13.24
C SER A 75 13.85 -13.17 12.62
N ALA A 76 14.63 -13.91 13.42
CA ALA A 76 15.15 -15.21 13.02
C ALA A 76 14.06 -16.27 12.72
N ASP A 77 12.79 -16.01 13.07
CA ASP A 77 11.64 -16.86 12.82
C ASP A 77 10.72 -16.32 11.70
N GLY A 78 11.10 -15.21 11.06
CA GLY A 78 10.33 -14.60 9.99
C GLY A 78 9.20 -13.69 10.48
N GLU A 79 9.24 -13.16 11.71
CA GLU A 79 8.31 -12.16 12.21
C GLU A 79 8.80 -10.75 11.89
N LEU A 80 7.94 -9.87 11.41
CA LEU A 80 8.28 -8.46 11.19
C LEU A 80 8.57 -7.77 12.54
N ILE A 81 9.79 -7.28 12.72
CA ILE A 81 10.20 -6.52 13.91
C ILE A 81 9.92 -5.04 13.72
N ALA A 82 10.29 -4.49 12.56
CA ALA A 82 10.08 -3.09 12.21
C ALA A 82 10.08 -2.90 10.70
N GLN A 83 9.50 -1.80 10.26
CA GLN A 83 9.49 -1.34 8.88
C GLN A 83 9.86 0.13 8.81
N CYS A 84 10.27 0.60 7.62
CA CYS A 84 10.47 2.03 7.37
C CYS A 84 9.15 2.81 7.45
N THR A 85 9.24 4.05 7.89
CA THR A 85 8.11 4.98 7.91
C THR A 85 7.72 5.33 6.47
N GLY A 86 6.42 5.23 6.14
CA GLY A 86 5.91 5.49 4.78
C GLY A 86 6.17 4.38 3.75
N GLY A 87 6.80 3.28 4.14
CA GLY A 87 6.96 2.10 3.27
C GLY A 87 5.61 1.54 2.83
N MET A 88 5.58 0.92 1.64
CA MET A 88 4.35 0.42 1.04
C MET A 88 3.73 -0.71 1.87
N PRO A 89 2.53 -0.54 2.46
CA PRO A 89 1.94 -1.53 3.36
C PRO A 89 1.78 -2.92 2.73
N VAL A 90 1.44 -3.01 1.44
CA VAL A 90 1.31 -4.30 0.74
C VAL A 90 2.61 -5.09 0.65
N PHE A 91 3.77 -4.44 0.87
CA PHE A 91 5.08 -5.11 0.82
C PHE A 91 5.54 -5.59 2.18
N VAL A 92 5.27 -4.83 3.23
CA VAL A 92 5.74 -5.17 4.58
C VAL A 92 4.72 -5.88 5.44
N ALA A 93 3.42 -5.75 5.11
CA ALA A 93 2.37 -6.37 5.92
C ALA A 93 2.58 -7.88 6.11
N ASP A 94 3.12 -8.57 5.11
CA ASP A 94 3.42 -10.02 5.21
C ASP A 94 4.57 -10.49 4.31
N SER A 95 4.78 -9.89 3.13
CA SER A 95 5.69 -10.40 2.09
C SER A 95 7.12 -10.64 2.56
N VAL A 96 7.72 -9.69 3.27
CA VAL A 96 9.12 -9.82 3.72
C VAL A 96 9.30 -10.96 4.71
N GLY A 97 8.37 -11.13 5.64
CA GLY A 97 8.39 -12.24 6.59
C GLY A 97 8.21 -13.60 5.91
N MET A 98 7.32 -13.68 4.92
CA MET A 98 7.07 -14.93 4.19
C MET A 98 8.26 -15.33 3.31
N ALA A 99 8.95 -14.38 2.67
CA ALA A 99 10.19 -14.67 1.95
C ALA A 99 11.26 -15.27 2.85
N VAL A 100 11.44 -14.70 4.05
CA VAL A 100 12.40 -15.22 5.04
C VAL A 100 12.01 -16.64 5.49
N ARG A 101 10.73 -16.88 5.80
CA ARG A 101 10.24 -18.22 6.20
C ARG A 101 10.44 -19.26 5.09
N ASP A 102 10.22 -18.90 3.82
CA ASP A 102 10.50 -19.80 2.70
C ASP A 102 12.00 -20.09 2.58
N GLY A 103 12.88 -19.08 2.71
CA GLY A 103 14.32 -19.30 2.73
C GLY A 103 14.78 -20.21 3.86
N LEU A 104 14.23 -20.04 5.05
CA LEU A 104 14.48 -20.95 6.18
C LEU A 104 13.98 -22.38 5.92
N ALA A 105 12.83 -22.53 5.24
CA ALA A 105 12.31 -23.84 4.86
C ALA A 105 13.17 -24.54 3.78
N VAL A 106 13.68 -23.76 2.80
CA VAL A 106 14.52 -24.28 1.71
C VAL A 106 15.92 -24.66 2.17
N TYR A 107 16.55 -23.83 2.99
CA TYR A 107 17.96 -24.00 3.37
C TYR A 107 18.18 -24.55 4.78
N GLY A 108 17.24 -24.37 5.71
CA GLY A 108 17.51 -24.50 7.13
C GLY A 108 18.46 -23.39 7.63
N ARG A 109 18.48 -23.16 8.94
CA ARG A 109 19.34 -22.12 9.55
C ARG A 109 20.83 -22.45 9.39
N GLU A 110 21.16 -23.72 9.39
CA GLU A 110 22.54 -24.23 9.34
C GLU A 110 23.24 -24.03 7.99
N ARG A 111 22.46 -23.86 6.88
CA ARG A 111 23.02 -23.64 5.54
C ARG A 111 22.99 -22.17 5.10
N LEU A 112 22.34 -21.31 5.89
CA LEU A 112 22.44 -19.88 5.72
C LEU A 112 23.69 -19.36 6.41
N GLN A 113 24.43 -18.49 5.74
CA GLN A 113 25.74 -18.01 6.23
C GLN A 113 25.86 -16.50 6.06
N HIS A 114 26.76 -15.90 6.84
CA HIS A 114 27.10 -14.50 6.67
C HIS A 114 27.54 -14.23 5.22
N GLY A 115 27.01 -13.16 4.64
CA GLY A 115 27.26 -12.78 3.24
C GLY A 115 26.35 -13.46 2.22
N ASP A 116 25.42 -14.33 2.65
CA ASP A 116 24.34 -14.79 1.77
C ASP A 116 23.32 -13.67 1.52
N VAL A 117 22.86 -13.54 0.28
CA VAL A 117 21.73 -12.68 -0.10
C VAL A 117 20.79 -13.47 -0.98
N LEU A 118 19.52 -13.48 -0.62
CA LEU A 118 18.51 -14.30 -1.26
C LEU A 118 17.45 -13.43 -1.94
N LEU A 119 16.83 -13.98 -2.99
CA LEU A 119 15.71 -13.37 -3.73
C LEU A 119 14.47 -14.25 -3.66
N CYS A 120 13.30 -13.64 -3.49
CA CYS A 120 12.01 -14.32 -3.56
C CYS A 120 10.94 -13.41 -4.16
N ASN A 121 10.32 -13.87 -5.27
CA ASN A 121 9.12 -13.27 -5.85
C ASN A 121 8.05 -14.31 -6.19
N HIS A 122 8.26 -15.56 -5.76
CA HIS A 122 7.44 -16.69 -6.17
C HIS A 122 5.99 -16.56 -5.69
N ALA A 123 5.03 -16.71 -6.60
CA ALA A 123 3.61 -16.48 -6.35
C ALA A 123 3.03 -17.33 -5.21
N ALA A 124 3.46 -18.58 -5.03
CA ALA A 124 3.03 -19.44 -3.93
C ALA A 124 3.46 -18.91 -2.54
N ILE A 125 4.48 -18.05 -2.48
CA ILE A 125 5.02 -17.48 -1.24
C ILE A 125 4.53 -16.06 -1.06
N GLN A 126 4.68 -15.21 -2.09
CA GLN A 126 4.34 -13.80 -2.02
C GLN A 126 2.84 -13.55 -2.25
N GLY A 127 2.19 -14.34 -3.12
CA GLY A 127 0.80 -14.13 -3.50
C GLY A 127 0.54 -12.81 -4.22
N GLN A 128 1.54 -12.32 -4.95
CA GLN A 128 1.58 -11.02 -5.66
C GLN A 128 2.08 -11.22 -7.09
N HIS A 129 2.05 -10.16 -7.91
CA HIS A 129 2.70 -10.20 -9.21
C HIS A 129 4.23 -10.35 -9.07
N LEU A 130 4.85 -10.93 -10.08
CA LEU A 130 6.25 -11.35 -10.00
C LEU A 130 7.26 -10.20 -10.00
N ASN A 131 6.84 -8.98 -10.35
CA ASN A 131 7.70 -7.79 -10.27
C ASN A 131 8.12 -7.46 -8.82
N ASN A 132 7.28 -7.79 -7.83
CA ASN A 132 7.59 -7.55 -6.44
C ASN A 132 8.62 -8.57 -5.95
N THR A 133 9.87 -8.16 -5.82
CA THR A 133 10.96 -9.06 -5.45
C THR A 133 11.54 -8.67 -4.09
N VAL A 134 11.42 -9.58 -3.13
CA VAL A 134 12.07 -9.47 -1.83
C VAL A 134 13.51 -9.92 -1.94
N MET A 135 14.43 -9.03 -1.58
CA MET A 135 15.84 -9.36 -1.32
C MET A 135 16.07 -9.35 0.19
N TYR A 136 16.75 -10.36 0.72
CA TYR A 136 17.00 -10.45 2.15
C TYR A 136 18.33 -11.12 2.46
N THR A 137 18.91 -10.74 3.61
CA THR A 137 20.22 -11.24 4.09
C THR A 137 20.14 -11.59 5.57
N PRO A 138 20.74 -12.71 6.02
CA PRO A 138 20.79 -13.06 7.43
C PRO A 138 21.75 -12.13 8.21
N ILE A 139 21.39 -11.83 9.44
CA ILE A 139 22.15 -11.00 10.38
C ILE A 139 22.70 -11.90 11.50
N TYR A 140 24.00 -12.01 11.58
CA TYR A 140 24.70 -12.73 12.65
C TYR A 140 25.40 -11.73 13.55
N ALA A 141 25.25 -11.86 14.86
CA ALA A 141 25.91 -11.01 15.85
C ALA A 141 26.45 -11.83 17.03
N GLY A 142 27.53 -11.35 17.67
CA GLY A 142 28.19 -12.00 18.76
C GLY A 142 29.55 -12.64 18.39
N ALA A 143 30.20 -13.31 19.35
CA ALA A 143 31.51 -13.88 19.17
C ALA A 143 31.54 -15.12 18.25
N GLY A 144 32.65 -15.34 17.56
CA GLY A 144 32.82 -16.47 16.65
C GLY A 144 31.99 -16.36 15.38
N SER A 145 31.23 -17.42 15.04
CA SER A 145 30.26 -17.40 13.91
C SER A 145 29.02 -16.58 14.20
N GLY A 146 28.85 -16.06 15.42
CA GLY A 146 27.70 -15.32 15.87
C GLY A 146 26.41 -16.15 15.98
N SER A 147 25.38 -15.55 16.57
CA SER A 147 24.01 -16.10 16.57
C SER A 147 23.20 -15.39 15.48
N LEU A 148 22.32 -16.13 14.80
CA LEU A 148 21.35 -15.54 13.86
C LEU A 148 20.34 -14.71 14.66
N VAL A 149 20.39 -13.38 14.53
CA VAL A 149 19.52 -12.44 15.26
C VAL A 149 18.32 -11.97 14.45
N GLY A 150 18.37 -12.16 13.12
CA GLY A 150 17.29 -11.78 12.23
C GLY A 150 17.72 -11.72 10.78
N PHE A 151 16.90 -11.04 9.98
CA PHE A 151 17.15 -10.78 8.56
C PHE A 151 16.83 -9.32 8.23
N PHE A 152 17.66 -8.71 7.41
CA PHE A 152 17.31 -7.44 6.78
C PHE A 152 16.69 -7.72 5.42
N ALA A 153 15.52 -7.16 5.16
CA ALA A 153 14.72 -7.48 3.98
C ALA A 153 14.19 -6.22 3.30
N ILE A 154 14.23 -6.20 1.98
CA ILE A 154 13.76 -5.09 1.16
C ILE A 154 12.92 -5.68 0.04
N ASN A 155 11.67 -5.22 -0.09
CA ASN A 155 10.79 -5.56 -1.20
C ASN A 155 10.74 -4.39 -2.17
N VAL A 156 11.00 -4.64 -3.46
CA VAL A 156 11.07 -3.63 -4.52
C VAL A 156 10.26 -4.11 -5.71
N HIS A 157 9.49 -3.21 -6.32
CA HIS A 157 8.89 -3.46 -7.62
C HIS A 157 9.95 -3.30 -8.72
N TRP A 158 10.46 -4.41 -9.23
CA TRP A 158 11.38 -4.41 -10.36
C TRP A 158 10.67 -3.96 -11.64
N ILE A 159 11.31 -3.09 -12.39
CA ILE A 159 10.73 -2.44 -13.57
C ILE A 159 10.20 -3.46 -14.59
N ASP A 160 10.91 -4.57 -14.77
CA ASP A 160 10.55 -5.62 -15.71
C ASP A 160 11.33 -6.91 -15.43
N ILE A 161 10.65 -8.06 -15.51
CA ILE A 161 11.25 -9.40 -15.37
C ILE A 161 10.80 -10.33 -16.48
N GLY A 162 10.52 -9.79 -17.66
CA GLY A 162 9.91 -10.49 -18.78
C GLY A 162 8.38 -10.56 -18.66
N GLY A 163 7.80 -11.52 -19.36
CA GLY A 163 6.37 -11.76 -19.30
C GLY A 163 5.49 -10.74 -20.03
N ILE A 164 4.18 -10.93 -19.91
CA ILE A 164 3.14 -10.13 -20.56
C ILE A 164 2.03 -9.81 -19.55
N THR A 165 2.28 -8.86 -18.67
CA THR A 165 1.22 -8.29 -17.82
C THR A 165 0.67 -7.01 -18.48
N PRO A 166 -0.62 -6.75 -18.45
CA PRO A 166 -1.75 -7.40 -17.74
C PRO A 166 -2.58 -8.36 -18.61
N ARG A 167 -1.98 -8.98 -19.60
CA ARG A 167 -2.66 -9.92 -20.52
C ARG A 167 -2.42 -11.37 -20.11
N SER A 168 -1.91 -11.60 -18.92
CA SER A 168 -1.61 -12.93 -18.43
C SER A 168 -2.90 -13.74 -18.20
N SER A 169 -2.91 -14.99 -18.65
CA SER A 169 -3.92 -15.99 -18.33
C SER A 169 -3.51 -16.88 -17.14
N ASP A 170 -2.24 -16.84 -16.81
CA ASP A 170 -1.63 -17.56 -15.70
C ASP A 170 -0.32 -16.87 -15.27
N ILE A 171 0.21 -17.27 -14.12
CA ILE A 171 1.40 -16.67 -13.52
C ILE A 171 2.67 -16.89 -14.37
N PHE A 172 2.76 -17.98 -15.17
CA PHE A 172 3.95 -18.28 -15.96
C PHE A 172 4.13 -17.29 -17.13
N MET A 173 3.05 -16.64 -17.56
CA MET A 173 3.13 -15.56 -18.53
C MET A 173 3.63 -14.24 -17.93
N GLU A 174 3.70 -14.11 -16.60
CA GLU A 174 4.04 -12.85 -15.92
C GLU A 174 5.55 -12.64 -15.77
N GLY A 175 6.37 -13.65 -16.06
CA GLY A 175 7.83 -13.50 -16.07
C GLY A 175 8.58 -14.51 -15.21
N LEU A 176 9.80 -14.14 -14.85
CA LEU A 176 10.73 -15.00 -14.13
C LEU A 176 10.30 -15.17 -12.67
N GLN A 177 10.14 -16.44 -12.22
CA GLN A 177 9.87 -16.77 -10.84
C GLN A 177 11.15 -17.19 -10.10
N LEU A 178 11.42 -16.56 -8.97
CA LEU A 178 12.56 -16.83 -8.11
C LEU A 178 12.04 -17.25 -6.72
N ARG A 179 12.36 -18.46 -6.29
CA ARG A 179 11.94 -18.97 -4.99
C ARG A 179 13.18 -19.15 -4.08
N SER A 180 13.41 -18.18 -3.22
CA SER A 180 14.52 -18.17 -2.26
C SER A 180 15.88 -18.53 -2.89
N ILE A 181 16.17 -17.95 -4.07
CA ILE A 181 17.42 -18.16 -4.80
C ILE A 181 18.51 -17.29 -4.19
N LYS A 182 19.68 -17.87 -3.90
CA LYS A 182 20.86 -17.07 -3.52
C LYS A 182 21.35 -16.26 -4.71
N LEU A 183 21.38 -14.94 -4.57
CA LEU A 183 22.05 -14.01 -5.50
C LEU A 183 23.53 -13.85 -5.14
N TRP A 184 23.83 -13.90 -3.83
CA TRP A 184 25.17 -13.92 -3.28
C TRP A 184 25.30 -15.09 -2.32
N SER A 185 26.47 -15.73 -2.33
CA SER A 185 26.79 -16.83 -1.42
C SER A 185 28.13 -16.53 -0.73
N LYS A 186 28.09 -16.43 0.61
CA LYS A 186 29.28 -16.14 1.44
C LYS A 186 30.04 -14.85 1.04
N GLY A 187 29.31 -13.85 0.58
CA GLY A 187 29.89 -12.58 0.15
C GLY A 187 30.33 -12.53 -1.31
N GLU A 188 30.15 -13.61 -2.08
CA GLU A 188 30.53 -13.68 -3.50
C GLU A 188 29.25 -13.72 -4.37
N PRO A 189 29.19 -12.92 -5.46
CA PRO A 189 28.03 -12.90 -6.36
C PRO A 189 27.93 -14.17 -7.20
N ILE A 190 26.73 -14.68 -7.39
CA ILE A 190 26.46 -15.82 -8.28
C ILE A 190 26.16 -15.27 -9.68
N GLN A 191 27.16 -15.20 -10.53
CA GLN A 191 27.11 -14.59 -11.86
C GLN A 191 26.06 -15.22 -12.78
N GLU A 192 25.79 -16.53 -12.61
CA GLU A 192 24.76 -17.24 -13.37
C GLU A 192 23.38 -16.68 -13.11
N VAL A 193 23.06 -16.33 -11.86
CA VAL A 193 21.77 -15.73 -11.48
C VAL A 193 21.64 -14.33 -12.07
N TYR A 194 22.69 -13.52 -12.02
CA TYR A 194 22.70 -12.21 -12.68
C TYR A 194 22.43 -12.31 -14.18
N ARG A 195 23.10 -13.25 -14.88
CA ARG A 195 22.89 -13.48 -16.33
C ARG A 195 21.47 -13.94 -16.63
N ILE A 196 20.86 -14.79 -15.79
CA ILE A 196 19.47 -15.20 -15.96
C ILE A 196 18.56 -13.99 -15.86
N ILE A 197 18.71 -13.13 -14.86
CA ILE A 197 17.89 -11.94 -14.67
C ILE A 197 18.09 -10.96 -15.84
N GLU A 198 19.32 -10.65 -16.20
CA GLU A 198 19.67 -9.73 -17.28
C GLU A 198 19.05 -10.13 -18.62
N ASN A 199 19.04 -11.44 -18.94
CA ASN A 199 18.48 -11.93 -20.19
C ASN A 199 16.94 -12.10 -20.18
N ASN A 200 16.29 -11.86 -19.04
CA ASN A 200 14.84 -11.91 -18.89
C ASN A 200 14.18 -10.55 -18.65
N THR A 201 14.88 -9.46 -18.92
CA THR A 201 14.33 -8.09 -18.80
C THR A 201 14.52 -7.31 -20.09
N ARG A 202 13.58 -6.39 -20.37
CA ARG A 202 13.69 -5.40 -21.48
C ARG A 202 14.45 -4.14 -21.06
N PHE A 203 14.75 -4.00 -19.76
CA PHE A 203 15.40 -2.83 -19.13
C PHE A 203 16.61 -3.26 -18.27
N PRO A 204 17.65 -3.89 -18.87
CA PRO A 204 18.74 -4.49 -18.10
C PRO A 204 19.56 -3.46 -17.30
N VAL A 205 19.76 -2.25 -17.82
CA VAL A 205 20.54 -1.21 -17.14
C VAL A 205 19.82 -0.75 -15.87
N GLU A 206 18.55 -0.42 -15.98
CA GLU A 206 17.73 0.04 -14.87
C GLU A 206 17.56 -1.08 -13.83
N LEU A 207 17.24 -2.30 -14.26
CA LEU A 207 17.01 -3.41 -13.34
C LEU A 207 18.27 -3.81 -12.58
N LEU A 208 19.42 -3.93 -13.26
CA LEU A 208 20.67 -4.29 -12.58
C LEU A 208 21.15 -3.16 -11.64
N GLY A 209 20.88 -1.90 -11.99
CA GLY A 209 21.11 -0.75 -11.11
C GLY A 209 20.23 -0.82 -9.86
N ASP A 210 18.96 -1.14 -10.00
CA ASP A 210 18.02 -1.30 -8.89
C ASP A 210 18.40 -2.49 -7.98
N ILE A 211 18.83 -3.61 -8.56
CA ILE A 211 19.35 -4.77 -7.81
C ILE A 211 20.60 -4.39 -7.01
N ALA A 212 21.50 -3.59 -7.59
CA ALA A 212 22.69 -3.12 -6.88
C ALA A 212 22.33 -2.19 -5.71
N ALA A 213 21.35 -1.29 -5.89
CA ALA A 213 20.83 -0.42 -4.83
C ALA A 213 20.17 -1.22 -3.70
N GLN A 214 19.32 -2.20 -4.07
CA GLN A 214 18.66 -3.09 -3.13
C GLN A 214 19.65 -3.94 -2.34
N HIS A 215 20.68 -4.49 -3.02
CA HIS A 215 21.79 -5.23 -2.38
C HIS A 215 22.56 -4.35 -1.40
N ALA A 216 23.00 -3.15 -1.82
CA ALA A 216 23.71 -2.23 -0.95
C ALA A 216 22.89 -1.85 0.29
N GLY A 217 21.57 -1.63 0.11
CA GLY A 217 20.63 -1.39 1.21
C GLY A 217 20.53 -2.58 2.18
N CYS A 218 20.42 -3.80 1.67
CA CYS A 218 20.42 -5.02 2.49
C CYS A 218 21.70 -5.17 3.33
N ILE A 219 22.86 -4.95 2.72
CA ILE A 219 24.17 -5.07 3.40
C ILE A 219 24.32 -3.99 4.47
N LEU A 220 24.03 -2.72 4.13
CA LEU A 220 24.12 -1.63 5.11
C LEU A 220 23.14 -1.84 6.28
N GLY A 221 21.90 -2.24 6.00
CA GLY A 221 20.91 -2.53 7.04
C GLY A 221 21.30 -3.69 7.94
N ARG A 222 21.88 -4.75 7.37
CA ARG A 222 22.49 -5.86 8.12
C ARG A 222 23.58 -5.35 9.07
N ASP A 223 24.55 -4.59 8.54
CA ASP A 223 25.73 -4.16 9.29
C ASP A 223 25.35 -3.19 10.42
N LEU A 224 24.43 -2.27 10.17
CA LEU A 224 23.90 -1.36 11.20
C LEU A 224 23.13 -2.11 12.29
N THR A 225 22.33 -3.11 11.93
CA THR A 225 21.58 -3.92 12.90
C THR A 225 22.52 -4.81 13.70
N GLN A 226 23.51 -5.43 13.08
CA GLN A 226 24.57 -6.18 13.75
C GLN A 226 25.30 -5.31 14.77
N SER A 227 25.74 -4.12 14.36
CA SER A 227 26.44 -3.17 15.23
C SER A 227 25.57 -2.75 16.42
N LEU A 228 24.27 -2.54 16.22
CA LEU A 228 23.33 -2.23 17.30
C LEU A 228 23.20 -3.40 18.28
N ALA A 229 23.06 -4.63 17.79
CA ALA A 229 22.97 -5.83 18.62
C ALA A 229 24.27 -6.09 19.41
N GLU A 230 25.43 -5.89 18.81
CA GLU A 230 26.74 -6.06 19.47
C GLU A 230 26.98 -4.97 20.53
N LYS A 231 26.59 -3.72 20.25
CA LYS A 231 26.74 -2.60 21.19
C LYS A 231 26.01 -2.81 22.52
N TYR A 232 24.79 -3.35 22.47
CA TYR A 232 23.96 -3.57 23.67
C TYR A 232 24.01 -5.01 24.19
N GLY A 233 24.67 -5.91 23.46
CA GLY A 233 24.69 -7.34 23.71
C GLY A 233 23.52 -8.07 23.05
N VAL A 234 23.82 -9.20 22.40
CA VAL A 234 22.85 -9.99 21.61
C VAL A 234 21.63 -10.39 22.45
N GLU A 235 21.83 -10.87 23.69
CA GLU A 235 20.74 -11.27 24.58
C GLU A 235 19.81 -10.08 24.90
N THR A 236 20.37 -8.91 25.19
CA THR A 236 19.61 -7.70 25.45
C THR A 236 18.81 -7.28 24.21
N PHE A 237 19.44 -7.29 23.03
CA PHE A 237 18.79 -6.96 21.76
C PHE A 237 17.58 -7.87 21.50
N LEU A 238 17.76 -9.19 21.61
CA LEU A 238 16.67 -10.17 21.41
C LEU A 238 15.55 -10.03 22.44
N ALA A 239 15.90 -9.74 23.71
CA ALA A 239 14.93 -9.48 24.75
C ALA A 239 14.11 -8.22 24.47
N VAL A 240 14.73 -7.16 23.96
CA VAL A 240 14.04 -5.93 23.53
C VAL A 240 13.11 -6.21 22.34
N VAL A 241 13.57 -6.93 21.31
CA VAL A 241 12.73 -7.32 20.18
C VAL A 241 11.49 -8.06 20.65
N LYS A 242 11.66 -9.06 21.55
CA LYS A 242 10.52 -9.77 22.12
C LYS A 242 9.58 -8.83 22.87
N ALA A 243 10.13 -7.94 23.72
CA ALA A 243 9.32 -6.99 24.47
C ALA A 243 8.54 -6.02 23.56
N MET A 244 9.13 -5.57 22.45
CA MET A 244 8.45 -4.75 21.44
C MET A 244 7.23 -5.46 20.85
N LEU A 245 7.38 -6.73 20.45
CA LEU A 245 6.30 -7.54 19.91
C LEU A 245 5.18 -7.75 20.94
N ASP A 246 5.55 -8.14 22.17
CA ASP A 246 4.60 -8.40 23.26
C ASP A 246 3.83 -7.12 23.66
N GLN A 247 4.50 -5.96 23.71
CA GLN A 247 3.86 -4.66 23.97
C GLN A 247 2.87 -4.27 22.89
N SER A 248 3.26 -4.46 21.62
CA SER A 248 2.36 -4.16 20.48
C SER A 248 1.13 -5.07 20.49
N GLU A 249 1.28 -6.35 20.82
CA GLU A 249 0.15 -7.28 21.00
C GLU A 249 -0.76 -6.82 22.13
N ALA A 250 -0.21 -6.53 23.31
CA ALA A 250 -0.98 -6.10 24.46
C ALA A 250 -1.76 -4.81 24.17
N ALA A 251 -1.14 -3.84 23.49
CA ALA A 251 -1.80 -2.60 23.09
C ALA A 251 -2.93 -2.84 22.08
N ALA A 252 -2.73 -3.71 21.10
CA ALA A 252 -3.76 -4.07 20.13
C ALA A 252 -4.96 -4.76 20.82
N ARG A 253 -4.72 -5.75 21.69
CA ARG A 253 -5.76 -6.43 22.46
C ARG A 253 -6.56 -5.48 23.34
N GLU A 254 -5.90 -4.55 24.04
CA GLU A 254 -6.57 -3.54 24.88
C GLU A 254 -7.49 -2.62 24.06
N ARG A 255 -7.10 -2.26 22.84
CA ARG A 255 -7.94 -1.46 21.94
C ARG A 255 -9.14 -2.26 21.41
N ILE A 256 -8.96 -3.55 21.11
CA ILE A 256 -10.06 -4.41 20.67
C ILE A 256 -11.11 -4.56 21.78
N ARG A 257 -10.71 -4.72 23.05
CA ARG A 257 -11.64 -4.80 24.20
C ARG A 257 -12.59 -3.60 24.33
N ARG A 258 -12.26 -2.48 23.70
CA ARG A 258 -13.12 -1.27 23.70
C ARG A 258 -14.20 -1.31 22.63
N ILE A 259 -14.14 -2.28 21.73
CA ILE A 259 -15.15 -2.49 20.68
C ILE A 259 -16.18 -3.47 21.25
N PRO A 260 -17.48 -3.21 21.10
CA PRO A 260 -18.50 -4.17 21.52
C PRO A 260 -18.32 -5.53 20.83
N ASP A 261 -18.45 -6.62 21.59
CA ASP A 261 -18.50 -7.96 21.00
C ASP A 261 -19.66 -8.08 20.02
N GLY A 262 -19.43 -8.78 18.90
CA GLY A 262 -20.47 -8.95 17.89
C GLY A 262 -19.95 -9.31 16.51
N GLN A 263 -20.89 -9.43 15.58
CA GLN A 263 -20.62 -9.68 14.18
C GLN A 263 -21.08 -8.50 13.34
N TYR A 264 -20.18 -7.98 12.55
CA TYR A 264 -20.37 -6.78 11.74
C TYR A 264 -20.10 -7.14 10.28
N SER A 265 -21.02 -6.85 9.37
CA SER A 265 -20.90 -7.28 7.98
C SER A 265 -21.13 -6.11 7.03
N TYR A 266 -20.46 -6.17 5.89
CA TYR A 266 -20.72 -5.26 4.78
C TYR A 266 -20.57 -6.00 3.45
N GLU A 267 -21.40 -5.65 2.49
CA GLU A 267 -21.34 -6.14 1.11
C GLU A 267 -21.19 -4.98 0.14
N THR A 268 -20.27 -5.15 -0.78
CA THR A 268 -20.08 -4.28 -1.95
C THR A 268 -19.57 -5.13 -3.12
N PHE A 269 -19.20 -4.47 -4.21
CA PHE A 269 -18.73 -5.17 -5.40
C PHE A 269 -17.49 -4.48 -5.97
N PHE A 270 -16.63 -5.27 -6.59
CA PHE A 270 -15.65 -4.83 -7.55
C PHE A 270 -16.35 -4.86 -8.92
N ASP A 271 -16.15 -3.85 -9.78
CA ASP A 271 -16.99 -3.67 -10.97
C ASP A 271 -16.94 -4.86 -11.93
N ASN A 272 -15.75 -5.42 -12.18
CA ASN A 272 -15.50 -6.65 -12.98
C ASN A 272 -14.01 -7.01 -12.99
N ASP A 273 -13.63 -8.16 -13.57
CA ASP A 273 -12.23 -8.63 -13.66
C ASP A 273 -11.46 -8.11 -14.89
N GLY A 274 -12.12 -7.37 -15.77
CA GLY A 274 -11.57 -6.89 -17.04
C GLY A 274 -11.62 -7.92 -18.18
N GLU A 275 -12.17 -9.13 -17.94
CA GLU A 275 -12.46 -10.16 -18.94
C GLU A 275 -13.97 -10.28 -19.20
N THR A 276 -14.77 -10.24 -18.15
CA THR A 276 -16.23 -10.22 -18.21
C THR A 276 -16.73 -8.91 -17.62
N ASP A 277 -18.03 -8.61 -17.79
CA ASP A 277 -18.64 -7.42 -17.19
C ASP A 277 -19.40 -7.73 -15.88
N ASP A 278 -19.18 -8.94 -15.35
CA ASP A 278 -19.82 -9.43 -14.14
C ASP A 278 -19.23 -8.77 -12.90
N ALA A 279 -20.10 -8.25 -12.06
CA ALA A 279 -19.71 -7.67 -10.77
C ALA A 279 -19.22 -8.76 -9.81
N LEU A 280 -18.10 -8.53 -9.15
CA LEU A 280 -17.50 -9.48 -8.22
C LEU A 280 -17.87 -9.13 -6.77
N PRO A 281 -18.55 -10.00 -6.04
CA PRO A 281 -18.99 -9.70 -4.68
C PRO A 281 -17.80 -9.59 -3.72
N ILE A 282 -17.81 -8.53 -2.92
CA ILE A 282 -16.92 -8.32 -1.78
C ILE A 282 -17.80 -8.34 -0.53
N ARG A 283 -17.91 -9.51 0.09
CA ARG A 283 -18.62 -9.72 1.36
C ARG A 283 -17.61 -9.95 2.45
N VAL A 284 -17.60 -9.05 3.42
CA VAL A 284 -16.72 -9.15 4.58
C VAL A 284 -17.55 -9.25 5.85
N LYS A 285 -17.09 -10.07 6.79
CA LYS A 285 -17.62 -10.12 8.15
C LYS A 285 -16.49 -9.91 9.13
N VAL A 286 -16.66 -8.99 10.06
CA VAL A 286 -15.75 -8.75 11.16
C VAL A 286 -16.39 -9.26 12.43
N ILE A 287 -15.70 -10.13 13.16
CA ILE A 287 -16.16 -10.71 14.42
C ILE A 287 -15.25 -10.20 15.52
N ILE A 288 -15.84 -9.58 16.53
CA ILE A 288 -15.14 -9.12 17.74
C ILE A 288 -15.54 -10.03 18.89
N GLU A 289 -14.55 -10.67 19.49
CA GLU A 289 -14.72 -11.54 20.65
C GLU A 289 -13.66 -11.22 21.70
N SER A 290 -14.06 -10.54 22.76
CA SER A 290 -13.18 -10.12 23.86
C SER A 290 -12.02 -9.22 23.39
N ASP A 291 -10.84 -9.78 23.11
CA ASP A 291 -9.64 -9.05 22.70
C ASP A 291 -9.08 -9.54 21.36
N GLU A 292 -9.90 -10.21 20.58
CA GLU A 292 -9.55 -10.74 19.28
C GLU A 292 -10.51 -10.22 18.19
N MET A 293 -9.95 -9.97 17.00
CA MET A 293 -10.71 -9.60 15.82
C MET A 293 -10.52 -10.68 14.76
N THR A 294 -11.62 -11.20 14.23
CA THR A 294 -11.60 -12.13 13.10
C THR A 294 -12.18 -11.44 11.88
N VAL A 295 -11.46 -11.45 10.76
CA VAL A 295 -11.98 -11.04 9.45
C VAL A 295 -12.32 -12.29 8.65
N ASP A 296 -13.60 -12.44 8.31
CA ASP A 296 -14.14 -13.57 7.56
C ASP A 296 -14.45 -13.15 6.14
N TYR A 297 -13.72 -13.74 5.19
CA TYR A 297 -13.85 -13.53 3.74
C TYR A 297 -14.57 -14.71 3.04
N SER A 298 -15.25 -15.59 3.74
CA SER A 298 -15.93 -16.74 3.13
C SER A 298 -16.87 -16.34 1.98
N GLY A 299 -17.47 -15.15 2.06
CA GLY A 299 -18.39 -14.62 1.07
C GLY A 299 -17.77 -13.78 -0.05
N ILE A 300 -16.43 -13.64 -0.10
CA ILE A 300 -15.77 -12.89 -1.19
C ILE A 300 -15.79 -13.70 -2.50
N ALA A 301 -15.66 -13.01 -3.63
CA ALA A 301 -15.65 -13.63 -4.96
C ALA A 301 -14.64 -14.78 -5.07
N GLU A 302 -15.00 -15.77 -5.87
CA GLU A 302 -14.08 -16.82 -6.31
C GLU A 302 -12.93 -16.24 -7.13
N GLN A 303 -11.83 -16.98 -7.24
CA GLN A 303 -10.74 -16.69 -8.17
C GLN A 303 -11.30 -16.47 -9.59
N VAL A 304 -10.76 -15.46 -10.29
CA VAL A 304 -11.23 -15.03 -11.61
C VAL A 304 -10.21 -15.32 -12.72
N ARG A 305 -10.63 -15.19 -13.97
CA ARG A 305 -9.75 -15.33 -15.14
C ARG A 305 -8.87 -14.09 -15.32
N GLY A 306 -9.36 -12.92 -14.94
CA GLY A 306 -8.61 -11.68 -15.00
C GLY A 306 -7.42 -11.68 -14.04
N CYS A 307 -6.42 -10.87 -14.32
CA CYS A 307 -5.15 -10.83 -13.57
C CYS A 307 -5.21 -10.05 -12.25
N ILE A 308 -6.41 -9.98 -11.61
CA ILE A 308 -6.64 -9.27 -10.34
C ILE A 308 -6.67 -10.20 -9.13
N ASN A 309 -6.30 -11.47 -9.30
CA ASN A 309 -6.18 -12.41 -8.20
C ASN A 309 -4.94 -12.13 -7.34
N SER A 310 -4.98 -12.58 -6.10
CA SER A 310 -3.85 -12.57 -5.18
C SER A 310 -3.85 -13.83 -4.31
N GLY A 311 -2.69 -14.23 -3.81
CA GLY A 311 -2.56 -15.36 -2.90
C GLY A 311 -2.94 -14.99 -1.47
N TYR A 312 -3.03 -15.98 -0.60
CA TYR A 312 -3.45 -15.83 0.80
C TYR A 312 -2.63 -14.76 1.55
N TYR A 313 -1.30 -14.79 1.48
CA TYR A 313 -0.42 -13.88 2.21
C TYR A 313 -0.39 -12.47 1.59
N GLY A 314 -0.16 -12.38 0.29
CA GLY A 314 -0.10 -11.10 -0.42
C GLY A 314 -1.47 -10.44 -0.60
N GLY A 315 -2.56 -11.19 -0.49
CA GLY A 315 -3.93 -10.74 -0.69
C GLY A 315 -4.73 -10.61 0.60
N GLY A 316 -5.39 -11.68 0.99
CA GLY A 316 -6.35 -11.63 2.09
C GLY A 316 -5.75 -11.24 3.42
N ARG A 317 -4.58 -11.80 3.76
CA ARG A 317 -3.90 -11.46 5.02
C ARG A 317 -3.39 -10.02 5.01
N THR A 318 -2.85 -9.57 3.90
CA THR A 318 -2.39 -8.17 3.74
C THR A 318 -3.54 -7.18 3.87
N THR A 319 -4.68 -7.40 3.18
CA THR A 319 -5.83 -6.48 3.26
C THR A 319 -6.42 -6.40 4.66
N ALA A 320 -6.52 -7.55 5.35
CA ALA A 320 -6.96 -7.59 6.75
C ALA A 320 -6.00 -6.84 7.68
N ARG A 321 -4.68 -7.01 7.52
CA ARG A 321 -3.66 -6.31 8.32
C ARG A 321 -3.67 -4.81 8.09
N VAL A 322 -3.83 -4.35 6.86
CA VAL A 322 -3.91 -2.91 6.56
C VAL A 322 -5.15 -2.30 7.20
N ALA A 323 -6.32 -2.91 7.05
CA ALA A 323 -7.55 -2.44 7.71
C ALA A 323 -7.44 -2.48 9.24
N PHE A 324 -6.88 -3.56 9.79
CA PHE A 324 -6.64 -3.71 11.23
C PHE A 324 -5.71 -2.62 11.76
N LYS A 325 -4.60 -2.38 11.07
CA LYS A 325 -3.63 -1.33 11.43
C LYS A 325 -4.29 0.03 11.49
N TYR A 326 -5.13 0.36 10.51
CA TYR A 326 -5.87 1.61 10.48
C TYR A 326 -6.86 1.74 11.65
N LEU A 327 -7.67 0.70 11.91
CA LEU A 327 -8.74 0.73 12.89
C LEU A 327 -8.23 0.64 14.34
N ILE A 328 -7.21 -0.18 14.57
CA ILE A 328 -6.79 -0.59 15.91
C ILE A 328 -5.47 0.06 16.35
N ALA A 329 -4.48 0.19 15.45
CA ALA A 329 -3.12 0.55 15.85
C ALA A 329 -2.50 1.66 14.98
N ASN A 330 -3.28 2.65 14.56
CA ASN A 330 -2.87 3.69 13.61
C ASN A 330 -1.72 4.59 14.10
N GLU A 331 -1.53 4.74 15.40
CA GLU A 331 -0.57 5.67 16.00
C GLU A 331 0.85 5.09 16.18
N GLU A 332 1.01 3.78 16.06
CA GLU A 332 2.27 3.09 16.36
C GLU A 332 2.89 2.47 15.10
N PRO A 333 4.22 2.33 15.00
CA PRO A 333 4.83 1.52 13.95
C PRO A 333 4.31 0.09 14.00
N ALA A 334 4.04 -0.51 12.84
CA ALA A 334 3.57 -1.89 12.76
C ALA A 334 4.72 -2.88 12.96
N ASN A 335 4.44 -3.95 13.70
CA ASN A 335 5.26 -5.15 13.79
C ASN A 335 4.35 -6.38 13.89
N GLU A 336 4.92 -7.59 13.89
CA GLU A 336 4.13 -8.82 13.94
C GLU A 336 3.26 -8.92 15.21
N GLY A 337 3.74 -8.40 16.35
CA GLY A 337 2.97 -8.36 17.61
C GLY A 337 1.64 -7.62 17.46
N THR A 338 1.63 -6.52 16.69
CA THR A 338 0.40 -5.76 16.40
C THR A 338 -0.71 -6.65 15.83
N PHE A 339 -0.35 -7.65 15.02
CA PHE A 339 -1.31 -8.47 14.27
C PHE A 339 -1.63 -9.82 14.92
N ARG A 340 -1.01 -10.18 16.05
CA ARG A 340 -1.29 -11.46 16.72
C ARG A 340 -2.75 -11.65 17.15
N PRO A 341 -3.51 -10.62 17.59
CA PRO A 341 -4.93 -10.76 17.89
C PRO A 341 -5.85 -10.73 16.66
N LEU A 342 -5.31 -10.56 15.45
CA LEU A 342 -6.06 -10.64 14.20
C LEU A 342 -6.11 -12.08 13.68
N LYS A 343 -7.31 -12.61 13.53
CA LYS A 343 -7.58 -13.91 12.90
C LYS A 343 -8.19 -13.71 11.52
N LEU A 344 -8.03 -14.71 10.66
CA LEU A 344 -8.54 -14.68 9.30
C LEU A 344 -9.27 -15.98 8.97
N ILE A 345 -10.48 -15.87 8.43
CA ILE A 345 -11.22 -16.96 7.78
C ILE A 345 -11.24 -16.65 6.30
N LEU A 346 -10.45 -17.37 5.51
CA LEU A 346 -10.33 -17.21 4.07
C LEU A 346 -10.18 -18.58 3.41
N PRO A 347 -11.23 -19.12 2.80
CA PRO A 347 -11.15 -20.35 2.03
C PRO A 347 -10.19 -20.24 0.85
N GLU A 348 -9.59 -21.35 0.45
CA GLU A 348 -8.79 -21.42 -0.78
C GLU A 348 -9.65 -21.19 -2.02
N GLY A 349 -9.02 -20.74 -3.12
CA GLY A 349 -9.70 -20.53 -4.40
C GLY A 349 -10.51 -19.24 -4.50
N LYS A 350 -10.40 -18.33 -3.53
CA LYS A 350 -11.00 -17.01 -3.59
C LYS A 350 -10.07 -16.01 -4.29
N ILE A 351 -10.61 -14.87 -4.72
CA ILE A 351 -9.82 -13.79 -5.38
C ILE A 351 -8.63 -13.29 -4.53
N LEU A 352 -8.71 -13.43 -3.21
CA LEU A 352 -7.65 -13.05 -2.23
C LEU A 352 -6.85 -14.24 -1.69
N SER A 353 -7.12 -15.44 -2.16
CA SER A 353 -6.43 -16.70 -1.82
C SER A 353 -6.41 -17.63 -3.02
N ALA A 354 -6.15 -17.06 -4.18
CA ALA A 354 -6.15 -17.77 -5.45
C ALA A 354 -5.01 -18.81 -5.51
N HIS A 355 -5.20 -19.80 -6.37
CA HIS A 355 -4.16 -20.79 -6.64
C HIS A 355 -2.88 -20.10 -7.14
N PRO A 356 -1.68 -20.57 -6.76
CA PRO A 356 -0.41 -19.94 -7.14
C PRO A 356 -0.16 -19.82 -8.65
N THR A 357 -0.88 -20.58 -9.47
CA THR A 357 -0.79 -20.48 -10.94
C THR A 357 -1.77 -19.46 -11.54
N ALA A 358 -2.68 -18.89 -10.74
CA ALA A 358 -3.61 -17.87 -11.21
C ALA A 358 -2.87 -16.60 -11.66
N PRO A 359 -3.39 -15.86 -12.65
CA PRO A 359 -2.80 -14.58 -13.06
C PRO A 359 -2.95 -13.53 -11.94
N MET A 360 -1.86 -12.83 -11.63
CA MET A 360 -1.77 -11.86 -10.53
C MET A 360 -1.22 -10.50 -10.96
N GLY A 361 -1.11 -10.21 -12.25
CA GLY A 361 -0.48 -9.00 -12.77
C GLY A 361 -1.00 -7.68 -12.21
N ASN A 362 -2.27 -7.63 -11.80
CA ASN A 362 -2.92 -6.51 -11.13
C ASN A 362 -3.48 -6.92 -9.75
N TYR A 363 -2.77 -7.76 -9.02
CA TYR A 363 -3.20 -8.43 -7.79
C TYR A 363 -3.82 -7.51 -6.73
N SER A 364 -3.34 -6.28 -6.62
CA SER A 364 -3.74 -5.33 -5.59
C SER A 364 -4.94 -4.45 -5.97
N GLN A 365 -5.50 -4.59 -7.18
CA GLN A 365 -6.64 -3.79 -7.62
C GLN A 365 -7.88 -3.92 -6.72
N PRO A 366 -8.26 -5.09 -6.19
CA PRO A 366 -9.39 -5.21 -5.27
C PRO A 366 -9.13 -4.66 -3.86
N PHE A 367 -7.86 -4.48 -3.46
CA PHE A 367 -7.48 -4.20 -2.07
C PHE A 367 -8.13 -2.95 -1.49
N PRO A 368 -8.13 -1.77 -2.17
CA PRO A 368 -8.75 -0.58 -1.60
C PRO A 368 -10.22 -0.78 -1.28
N THR A 369 -10.96 -1.51 -2.13
CA THR A 369 -12.38 -1.79 -1.90
C THR A 369 -12.59 -2.77 -0.76
N VAL A 370 -11.73 -3.80 -0.63
CA VAL A 370 -11.79 -4.77 0.49
C VAL A 370 -11.46 -4.10 1.81
N ILE A 371 -10.41 -3.29 1.86
CA ILE A 371 -10.00 -2.54 3.06
C ILE A 371 -11.12 -1.61 3.52
N ASP A 372 -11.69 -0.81 2.60
CA ASP A 372 -12.80 0.09 2.90
C ASP A 372 -14.06 -0.67 3.34
N ALA A 373 -14.31 -1.88 2.80
CA ALA A 373 -15.43 -2.73 3.21
C ALA A 373 -15.27 -3.23 4.66
N ILE A 374 -14.06 -3.59 5.09
CA ILE A 374 -13.78 -3.96 6.49
C ILE A 374 -14.02 -2.76 7.41
N ILE A 375 -13.54 -1.56 7.01
CA ILE A 375 -13.74 -0.33 7.77
C ILE A 375 -15.25 -0.03 7.87
N LYS A 376 -15.98 -0.12 6.76
CA LYS A 376 -17.43 0.12 6.72
C LYS A 376 -18.23 -0.87 7.56
N ALA A 377 -17.82 -2.13 7.62
CA ALA A 377 -18.50 -3.13 8.46
C ALA A 377 -18.57 -2.69 9.93
N LEU A 378 -17.57 -1.97 10.42
CA LEU A 378 -17.50 -1.47 11.78
C LEU A 378 -18.11 -0.06 11.98
N GLU A 379 -18.89 0.46 11.01
CA GLU A 379 -19.45 1.83 11.07
C GLU A 379 -20.20 2.12 12.37
N HIS A 380 -20.98 1.17 12.86
CA HIS A 380 -21.77 1.37 14.09
C HIS A 380 -20.99 1.06 15.37
N ALA A 381 -19.95 0.21 15.28
CA ALA A 381 -19.12 -0.17 16.44
C ALA A 381 -18.01 0.85 16.73
N LEU A 382 -17.48 1.49 15.70
CA LEU A 382 -16.36 2.44 15.77
C LEU A 382 -16.65 3.75 15.01
N PRO A 383 -17.73 4.49 15.33
CA PRO A 383 -18.14 5.66 14.56
C PRO A 383 -17.04 6.72 14.44
N GLU A 384 -16.19 6.86 15.45
CA GLU A 384 -15.10 7.85 15.44
C GLU A 384 -13.86 7.43 14.64
N ARG A 385 -13.74 6.13 14.30
CA ARG A 385 -12.58 5.56 13.60
C ARG A 385 -12.86 5.28 12.13
N VAL A 386 -14.11 5.07 11.75
CA VAL A 386 -14.47 4.78 10.37
C VAL A 386 -14.42 6.03 9.49
N THR A 387 -14.18 5.81 8.21
CA THR A 387 -14.20 6.85 7.18
C THR A 387 -15.20 6.50 6.08
N GLY A 388 -15.62 7.49 5.32
CA GLY A 388 -16.15 7.25 3.99
C GLY A 388 -15.14 6.46 3.15
N ALA A 389 -15.60 5.78 2.11
CA ALA A 389 -14.72 5.03 1.24
C ALA A 389 -13.72 5.95 0.53
N HIS A 390 -12.52 5.45 0.28
CA HIS A 390 -11.53 6.13 -0.55
C HIS A 390 -11.93 6.04 -2.02
N PHE A 391 -11.29 6.82 -2.89
CA PHE A 391 -11.61 6.91 -4.33
C PHE A 391 -11.61 5.55 -5.08
N GLY A 392 -11.13 4.51 -4.46
CA GLY A 392 -11.28 3.14 -4.95
C GLY A 392 -9.98 2.48 -5.36
N THR A 393 -9.79 2.24 -6.63
CA THR A 393 -8.63 1.51 -7.14
C THR A 393 -7.47 2.44 -7.44
N PHE A 394 -6.44 1.90 -8.07
CA PHE A 394 -5.28 2.68 -8.49
C PHE A 394 -5.63 3.89 -9.36
N SER A 395 -6.74 3.87 -10.10
CA SER A 395 -7.08 4.90 -11.09
C SER A 395 -5.88 5.33 -11.96
N GLY A 396 -4.93 4.42 -12.13
CA GLY A 396 -3.69 4.65 -12.85
C GLY A 396 -3.83 4.38 -14.34
N VAL A 397 -2.96 5.01 -15.09
CA VAL A 397 -2.78 4.74 -16.51
C VAL A 397 -1.35 4.29 -16.75
N ARG A 398 -1.17 3.38 -17.68
CA ARG A 398 0.15 2.90 -18.09
C ARG A 398 0.31 3.07 -19.58
N PHE A 399 1.38 3.75 -19.97
CA PHE A 399 1.73 3.98 -21.36
C PHE A 399 2.90 3.08 -21.72
N ARG A 400 2.77 2.33 -22.78
CA ARG A 400 3.82 1.43 -23.30
C ARG A 400 4.03 1.68 -24.80
N GLY A 401 5.28 1.66 -25.21
CA GLY A 401 5.60 1.86 -26.61
C GLY A 401 7.09 1.81 -26.88
N LYS A 402 7.48 2.37 -28.03
CA LYS A 402 8.88 2.55 -28.42
C LYS A 402 9.12 4.02 -28.72
N ARG A 403 10.28 4.53 -28.32
CA ARG A 403 10.78 5.83 -28.73
C ARG A 403 11.19 5.81 -30.20
N ASP A 404 11.43 6.98 -30.79
CA ASP A 404 11.86 7.11 -32.20
C ASP A 404 13.15 6.35 -32.51
N ASN A 405 14.03 6.19 -31.52
CA ASN A 405 15.26 5.40 -31.62
C ASN A 405 15.05 3.88 -31.47
N GLY A 406 13.79 3.42 -31.36
CA GLY A 406 13.42 2.02 -31.20
C GLY A 406 13.52 1.45 -29.78
N THR A 407 14.02 2.23 -28.79
CA THR A 407 14.10 1.77 -27.40
C THR A 407 12.71 1.67 -26.77
N PRO A 408 12.40 0.61 -26.01
CA PRO A 408 11.12 0.50 -25.33
C PRO A 408 10.99 1.54 -24.21
N PHE A 409 9.76 1.91 -23.91
CA PHE A 409 9.43 2.62 -22.67
C PHE A 409 8.20 2.01 -22.01
N ASP A 410 8.14 2.13 -20.71
CA ASP A 410 7.01 1.72 -19.88
C ASP A 410 6.84 2.78 -18.79
N CYS A 411 5.72 3.49 -18.79
CA CYS A 411 5.38 4.49 -17.80
C CYS A 411 4.13 4.09 -17.06
N HIS A 412 4.23 3.88 -15.78
CA HIS A 412 3.07 3.75 -14.90
C HIS A 412 2.82 5.08 -14.19
N ASP A 413 1.86 5.86 -14.67
CA ASP A 413 1.41 7.06 -13.96
C ASP A 413 0.24 6.69 -13.05
N SER A 414 0.58 6.48 -11.80
CA SER A 414 -0.34 5.97 -10.80
C SER A 414 -1.33 7.04 -10.35
N GLY A 415 -2.61 6.68 -10.36
CA GLY A 415 -3.67 7.56 -9.90
C GLY A 415 -3.63 7.81 -8.40
N HIS A 416 -3.86 9.06 -8.05
CA HIS A 416 -4.15 9.52 -6.70
C HIS A 416 -5.57 10.08 -6.69
N GLY A 417 -6.28 9.97 -5.59
CA GLY A 417 -7.67 10.45 -5.50
C GLY A 417 -8.07 10.85 -4.11
N GLY A 418 -9.34 11.14 -3.94
CA GLY A 418 -9.88 11.59 -2.67
C GLY A 418 -10.00 10.48 -1.65
N TRP A 419 -9.53 10.73 -0.43
CA TRP A 419 -9.78 9.87 0.71
C TRP A 419 -11.15 10.16 1.33
N GLY A 420 -11.75 9.16 1.97
CA GLY A 420 -12.99 9.34 2.70
C GLY A 420 -12.86 10.34 3.85
N ALA A 421 -13.92 11.07 4.13
CA ALA A 421 -14.01 11.92 5.30
C ALA A 421 -14.20 11.09 6.57
N CYS A 422 -13.78 11.62 7.72
CA CYS A 422 -13.93 11.00 9.03
C CYS A 422 -14.77 11.87 10.00
N ALA A 423 -14.91 11.42 11.23
CA ALA A 423 -15.72 12.10 12.25
C ALA A 423 -15.27 13.52 12.60
N THR A 424 -14.01 13.87 12.29
CA THR A 424 -13.36 15.11 12.78
C THR A 424 -12.97 16.10 11.68
N HIS A 425 -12.81 15.64 10.42
CA HIS A 425 -12.32 16.48 9.33
C HIS A 425 -12.73 15.97 7.94
N ASP A 426 -12.62 16.87 6.96
CA ASP A 426 -12.78 16.56 5.56
C ASP A 426 -11.75 15.51 5.10
N GLY A 427 -12.14 14.70 4.13
CA GLY A 427 -11.23 13.77 3.48
C GLY A 427 -10.07 14.50 2.82
N ALA A 428 -8.90 13.95 2.96
CA ALA A 428 -7.68 14.47 2.34
C ALA A 428 -7.55 14.02 0.88
N GLY A 429 -6.62 14.60 0.14
CA GLY A 429 -6.33 14.18 -1.23
C GLY A 429 -5.95 15.31 -2.18
N PRO A 430 -5.54 14.96 -3.40
CA PRO A 430 -5.40 13.59 -3.89
C PRO A 430 -4.22 12.84 -3.27
N PHE A 431 -4.49 11.65 -2.76
CA PHE A 431 -3.48 10.75 -2.19
C PHE A 431 -3.58 9.36 -2.82
N ARG A 432 -2.57 8.54 -2.58
CA ARG A 432 -2.56 7.13 -2.93
C ARG A 432 -3.54 6.35 -2.05
N THR A 433 -3.86 5.11 -2.42
CA THR A 433 -4.73 4.26 -1.60
C THR A 433 -4.02 3.84 -0.30
N MET A 434 -4.77 3.51 0.72
CA MET A 434 -4.26 3.07 2.02
C MET A 434 -3.31 1.86 1.93
N ALA A 435 -3.51 0.98 0.95
CA ALA A 435 -2.68 -0.19 0.73
C ALA A 435 -1.27 0.14 0.17
N HIS A 436 -1.08 1.34 -0.41
CA HIS A 436 0.12 1.73 -1.14
C HIS A 436 0.95 2.82 -0.45
N GLY A 437 0.60 3.19 0.78
CA GLY A 437 1.40 4.06 1.65
C GLY A 437 1.79 5.39 1.00
N ASP A 438 3.08 5.73 1.10
CA ASP A 438 3.66 7.01 0.69
C ASP A 438 4.17 7.03 -0.77
N THR A 439 3.61 6.16 -1.62
CA THR A 439 3.94 6.22 -3.06
C THR A 439 3.52 7.55 -3.67
N ARG A 440 4.37 8.10 -4.56
CA ARG A 440 4.29 9.47 -5.05
C ARG A 440 3.86 9.54 -6.52
N ILE A 441 3.45 10.72 -6.95
CA ILE A 441 3.30 11.03 -8.37
C ILE A 441 4.69 11.40 -8.92
N ILE A 442 5.08 10.79 -10.05
CA ILE A 442 6.31 11.16 -10.74
C ILE A 442 6.17 12.62 -11.20
N PRO A 443 7.17 13.49 -10.97
CA PRO A 443 7.12 14.89 -11.41
C PRO A 443 6.81 15.04 -12.91
N VAL A 444 5.99 16.04 -13.25
CA VAL A 444 5.55 16.29 -14.64
C VAL A 444 6.74 16.48 -15.57
N GLU A 445 7.73 17.24 -15.15
CA GLU A 445 8.94 17.54 -15.91
C GLU A 445 9.74 16.28 -16.25
N LEU A 446 9.83 15.36 -15.30
CA LEU A 446 10.50 14.09 -15.52
C LEU A 446 9.69 13.20 -16.47
N GLN A 447 8.37 13.13 -16.29
CA GLN A 447 7.51 12.37 -17.18
C GLN A 447 7.63 12.86 -18.64
N GLU A 448 7.54 14.18 -18.87
CA GLU A 448 7.63 14.77 -20.21
C GLU A 448 9.02 14.60 -20.85
N SER A 449 10.08 14.54 -20.04
CA SER A 449 11.44 14.31 -20.55
C SER A 449 11.69 12.84 -20.95
N MET A 450 10.99 11.91 -20.31
CA MET A 450 11.22 10.48 -20.50
C MET A 450 10.25 9.82 -21.48
N TYR A 451 9.03 10.36 -21.63
CA TYR A 451 7.94 9.69 -22.33
C TYR A 451 7.35 10.57 -23.44
N PRO A 452 6.83 10.00 -24.54
CA PRO A 452 6.34 10.74 -25.69
C PRO A 452 4.92 11.30 -25.48
N TYR A 453 4.73 12.10 -24.44
CA TYR A 453 3.51 12.86 -24.19
C TYR A 453 3.83 14.18 -23.45
N ARG A 454 2.88 15.09 -23.45
CA ARG A 454 2.89 16.33 -22.66
C ARG A 454 1.69 16.35 -21.72
N ILE A 455 1.88 16.89 -20.51
CA ILE A 455 0.83 17.09 -19.52
C ILE A 455 0.39 18.55 -19.57
N VAL A 456 -0.76 18.80 -20.21
CA VAL A 456 -1.26 20.16 -20.46
C VAL A 456 -2.23 20.68 -19.40
N GLU A 457 -2.68 19.82 -18.52
CA GLU A 457 -3.53 20.15 -17.37
C GLU A 457 -3.24 19.19 -16.21
N PHE A 458 -3.11 19.74 -15.00
CA PHE A 458 -3.08 18.98 -13.77
C PHE A 458 -3.71 19.80 -12.64
N SER A 459 -4.96 19.48 -12.29
CA SER A 459 -5.78 20.28 -11.37
C SER A 459 -6.62 19.39 -10.46
N LEU A 460 -7.13 19.95 -9.35
CA LEU A 460 -8.13 19.27 -8.53
C LEU A 460 -9.46 19.17 -9.30
N ARG A 461 -10.12 18.02 -9.16
CA ARG A 461 -11.43 17.77 -9.78
C ARG A 461 -12.54 18.34 -8.90
N GLU A 462 -13.14 19.47 -9.33
CA GLU A 462 -14.25 20.11 -8.65
C GLU A 462 -15.42 19.13 -8.43
N ASN A 463 -16.12 19.23 -7.31
CA ASN A 463 -17.29 18.41 -6.94
C ASN A 463 -17.04 16.90 -6.82
N SER A 464 -15.79 16.42 -6.91
CA SER A 464 -15.53 14.98 -6.86
C SER A 464 -15.68 14.36 -5.47
N GLY A 465 -15.44 15.12 -4.40
CA GLY A 465 -15.58 14.64 -3.03
C GLY A 465 -17.05 14.52 -2.60
N GLY A 466 -17.40 13.40 -1.98
CA GLY A 466 -18.74 13.11 -1.49
C GLY A 466 -19.23 14.14 -0.47
N PRO A 467 -20.44 14.70 -0.66
CA PRO A 467 -21.02 15.64 0.30
C PRO A 467 -21.22 15.02 1.69
N GLY A 468 -20.98 15.80 2.74
CA GLY A 468 -21.15 15.39 4.13
C GLY A 468 -20.97 16.57 5.09
N ARG A 469 -21.25 16.37 6.38
CA ARG A 469 -20.80 17.27 7.44
C ARG A 469 -19.30 17.54 7.29
N PHE A 470 -18.56 16.47 6.99
CA PHE A 470 -17.21 16.52 6.46
C PHE A 470 -17.22 15.95 5.04
N ARG A 471 -16.71 16.76 4.09
CA ARG A 471 -16.67 16.40 2.67
C ARG A 471 -15.57 15.39 2.40
N GLY A 472 -15.81 14.40 1.53
CA GLY A 472 -14.76 13.54 1.00
C GLY A 472 -13.66 14.31 0.29
N GLY A 473 -12.46 13.76 0.25
CA GLY A 473 -11.31 14.30 -0.47
C GLY A 473 -11.59 14.42 -1.97
N LEU A 474 -10.90 15.33 -2.64
CA LEU A 474 -11.03 15.53 -4.08
C LEU A 474 -10.12 14.59 -4.85
N GLY A 475 -10.57 14.13 -6.01
CA GLY A 475 -9.73 13.59 -7.06
C GLY A 475 -8.99 14.69 -7.82
N TYR A 476 -8.24 14.29 -8.84
CA TYR A 476 -7.62 15.21 -9.78
C TYR A 476 -8.16 15.01 -11.20
N ARG A 477 -7.90 16.01 -12.05
CA ARG A 477 -8.04 16.01 -13.50
C ARG A 477 -6.68 16.23 -14.12
N LYS A 478 -6.23 15.31 -14.99
CA LYS A 478 -4.94 15.37 -15.67
C LYS A 478 -5.15 15.11 -17.15
N ARG A 479 -4.66 16.00 -17.99
CA ARG A 479 -4.78 15.89 -19.45
C ARG A 479 -3.42 15.69 -20.08
N TYR A 480 -3.31 14.63 -20.87
CA TYR A 480 -2.13 14.30 -21.66
C TYR A 480 -2.39 14.58 -23.14
N GLU A 481 -1.40 15.14 -23.81
CA GLU A 481 -1.30 15.25 -25.25
C GLU A 481 -0.27 14.24 -25.74
N ILE A 482 -0.69 13.34 -26.62
CA ILE A 482 0.14 12.23 -27.09
C ILE A 482 1.02 12.70 -28.23
N LEU A 483 2.33 12.50 -28.11
CA LEU A 483 3.34 12.95 -29.08
C LEU A 483 3.94 11.79 -29.87
N GLY A 484 3.84 10.55 -29.40
CA GLY A 484 4.34 9.34 -30.04
C GLY A 484 3.36 8.17 -29.93
N HIS A 485 3.52 7.17 -30.77
CA HIS A 485 2.69 5.97 -30.74
C HIS A 485 2.86 5.21 -29.41
N CYS A 486 1.77 4.89 -28.73
CA CYS A 486 1.79 4.08 -27.52
C CYS A 486 0.46 3.36 -27.28
N ASP A 487 0.51 2.32 -26.46
CA ASP A 487 -0.66 1.63 -25.93
C ASP A 487 -1.00 2.20 -24.54
N LEU A 488 -2.28 2.50 -24.31
CA LEU A 488 -2.83 2.84 -23.00
C LEU A 488 -3.40 1.61 -22.31
N GLN A 489 -2.86 1.28 -21.16
CA GLN A 489 -3.50 0.39 -20.20
C GLN A 489 -4.20 1.21 -19.13
N ALA A 490 -5.42 0.83 -18.78
CA ALA A 490 -6.22 1.47 -17.74
C ALA A 490 -6.93 0.42 -16.88
N MET A 491 -7.04 0.68 -15.59
CA MET A 491 -7.77 -0.14 -14.63
C MET A 491 -8.49 0.76 -13.62
N PHE A 492 -9.67 1.23 -14.01
CA PHE A 492 -10.53 2.01 -13.15
C PHE A 492 -11.63 1.12 -12.59
N ASP A 493 -11.88 1.23 -11.32
CA ASP A 493 -12.95 0.56 -10.61
C ASP A 493 -13.75 1.56 -9.79
N ARG A 494 -14.77 1.10 -9.06
CA ARG A 494 -15.73 1.96 -8.38
C ARG A 494 -16.45 2.93 -9.32
N VAL A 495 -16.70 2.47 -10.54
CA VAL A 495 -17.49 3.19 -11.53
C VAL A 495 -18.96 2.83 -11.36
N LYS A 496 -19.28 1.54 -11.32
CA LYS A 496 -20.64 1.03 -11.06
C LYS A 496 -21.02 1.16 -9.57
N TYR A 497 -20.05 1.01 -8.68
CA TYR A 497 -20.21 1.07 -7.22
C TYR A 497 -19.34 2.19 -6.63
N PRO A 498 -19.79 3.46 -6.68
CA PRO A 498 -18.96 4.61 -6.32
C PRO A 498 -18.52 4.59 -4.85
N PRO A 499 -17.46 5.35 -4.48
CA PRO A 499 -16.99 5.46 -3.10
C PRO A 499 -18.08 5.96 -2.15
N TRP A 500 -18.57 5.10 -1.28
CA TRP A 500 -19.70 5.38 -0.39
C TRP A 500 -19.34 6.34 0.75
N GLY A 501 -20.34 7.08 1.23
CA GLY A 501 -20.26 7.83 2.47
C GLY A 501 -20.65 7.01 3.70
N VAL A 502 -20.44 7.57 4.89
CA VAL A 502 -20.79 6.99 6.19
C VAL A 502 -21.61 7.97 7.03
N HIS A 503 -22.42 7.46 7.96
CA HIS A 503 -23.23 8.25 8.90
C HIS A 503 -24.11 9.33 8.23
N GLY A 504 -24.65 9.05 7.03
CA GLY A 504 -25.46 9.98 6.26
C GLY A 504 -24.68 10.85 5.26
N GLY A 505 -23.37 10.70 5.18
CA GLY A 505 -22.56 11.26 4.10
C GLY A 505 -22.88 10.63 2.76
N LYS A 506 -22.69 11.37 1.67
CA LYS A 506 -22.96 10.91 0.30
C LYS A 506 -21.71 10.33 -0.35
N ALA A 507 -21.90 9.56 -1.42
CA ALA A 507 -20.82 9.00 -2.21
C ALA A 507 -19.98 10.08 -2.91
N GLY A 508 -18.69 9.80 -3.08
CA GLY A 508 -17.81 10.54 -3.97
C GLY A 508 -18.09 10.22 -5.43
N GLN A 509 -17.59 11.06 -6.34
CA GLN A 509 -17.69 10.78 -7.78
C GLN A 509 -16.72 9.66 -8.18
N SER A 510 -17.17 8.82 -9.10
CA SER A 510 -16.35 7.79 -9.75
C SER A 510 -15.27 8.40 -10.65
N GLY A 511 -14.17 7.68 -10.86
CA GLY A 511 -13.16 8.05 -11.84
C GLY A 511 -13.56 7.70 -13.26
N GLN A 512 -12.92 8.34 -14.27
CA GLN A 512 -13.09 8.01 -15.68
C GLN A 512 -11.88 8.46 -16.51
N ILE A 513 -11.73 7.90 -17.70
CA ILE A 513 -10.78 8.33 -18.72
C ILE A 513 -11.57 8.71 -19.97
N THR A 514 -11.33 9.90 -20.47
CA THR A 514 -11.87 10.34 -21.77
C THR A 514 -10.74 10.36 -22.79
N VAL A 515 -10.83 9.54 -23.80
CA VAL A 515 -9.92 9.59 -24.97
C VAL A 515 -10.51 10.55 -26.00
N ILE A 516 -9.72 11.48 -26.50
CA ILE A 516 -10.08 12.43 -27.54
C ILE A 516 -9.13 12.17 -28.71
N LYS A 517 -9.66 11.61 -29.78
CA LYS A 517 -8.89 11.33 -31.00
C LYS A 517 -8.54 12.63 -31.72
N LYS A 518 -7.47 12.60 -32.51
CA LYS A 518 -7.08 13.72 -33.39
C LYS A 518 -8.23 14.16 -34.33
N SER A 519 -9.13 13.26 -34.69
CA SER A 519 -10.36 13.55 -35.46
C SER A 519 -11.38 14.40 -34.69
N GLY A 520 -11.28 14.48 -33.37
CA GLY A 520 -12.27 15.10 -32.46
C GLY A 520 -13.26 14.11 -31.83
N ASP A 521 -13.24 12.84 -32.27
CA ASP A 521 -14.08 11.81 -31.67
C ASP A 521 -13.69 11.56 -30.21
N GLN A 522 -14.68 11.31 -29.36
CA GLN A 522 -14.49 11.10 -27.93
C GLN A 522 -15.03 9.73 -27.51
N GLU A 523 -14.27 9.07 -26.65
CA GLU A 523 -14.63 7.78 -26.07
C GLU A 523 -14.30 7.76 -24.57
N ILE A 524 -15.18 7.14 -23.76
CA ILE A 524 -14.95 6.96 -22.32
C ILE A 524 -14.45 5.54 -22.08
N LEU A 525 -13.31 5.43 -21.41
CA LEU A 525 -12.70 4.18 -21.01
C LEU A 525 -12.65 4.05 -19.49
N TYR A 526 -12.80 2.83 -19.00
CA TYR A 526 -12.61 2.49 -17.60
C TYR A 526 -11.54 1.41 -17.42
N LYS A 527 -11.58 0.38 -18.28
CA LYS A 527 -10.61 -0.72 -18.31
C LYS A 527 -10.13 -0.95 -19.72
N SER A 528 -8.82 -1.04 -19.91
CA SER A 528 -8.19 -1.37 -21.17
C SER A 528 -6.88 -2.08 -20.93
N LYS A 529 -6.60 -3.12 -21.73
CA LYS A 529 -5.32 -3.84 -21.70
C LYS A 529 -4.27 -3.23 -22.62
N ALA A 530 -4.69 -2.63 -23.73
CA ALA A 530 -3.85 -1.94 -24.69
C ALA A 530 -4.73 -1.19 -25.69
N TYR A 531 -5.11 0.02 -25.34
CA TYR A 531 -5.83 0.91 -26.25
C TYR A 531 -4.82 1.71 -27.07
N PRO A 532 -4.85 1.65 -28.42
CA PRO A 532 -3.86 2.33 -29.24
C PRO A 532 -4.07 3.85 -29.24
N LEU A 533 -3.00 4.58 -28.97
CA LEU A 533 -2.93 6.03 -29.03
C LEU A 533 -1.95 6.47 -30.10
N GLU A 534 -2.34 7.50 -30.86
CA GLU A 534 -1.59 8.07 -31.97
C GLU A 534 -1.14 9.51 -31.65
N PRO A 535 -0.06 9.99 -32.27
CA PRO A 535 0.34 11.39 -32.13
C PRO A 535 -0.79 12.36 -32.51
N GLY A 536 -1.11 13.27 -31.60
CA GLY A 536 -2.23 14.22 -31.70
C GLY A 536 -3.51 13.78 -30.99
N ASP A 537 -3.59 12.55 -30.49
CA ASP A 537 -4.65 12.16 -29.55
C ASP A 537 -4.43 12.84 -28.19
N SER A 538 -5.48 13.00 -27.41
CA SER A 538 -5.41 13.44 -26.01
C SER A 538 -6.16 12.47 -25.12
N ILE A 539 -5.74 12.34 -23.87
CA ILE A 539 -6.53 11.67 -22.84
C ILE A 539 -6.72 12.60 -21.65
N ILE A 540 -7.91 12.53 -21.05
CA ILE A 540 -8.25 13.20 -19.80
C ILE A 540 -8.49 12.11 -18.76
N VAL A 541 -7.68 12.10 -17.73
CA VAL A 541 -7.80 11.21 -16.57
C VAL A 541 -8.44 11.99 -15.43
N GLU A 542 -9.62 11.57 -15.00
CA GLU A 542 -10.33 12.12 -13.86
C GLU A 542 -10.40 11.05 -12.78
N THR A 543 -9.73 11.25 -11.66
CA THR A 543 -9.78 10.28 -10.56
C THR A 543 -10.99 10.49 -9.67
N GLY A 544 -11.36 9.46 -8.92
CA GLY A 544 -12.51 9.52 -8.02
C GLY A 544 -12.26 10.39 -6.79
N GLY A 545 -13.34 10.90 -6.20
CA GLY A 545 -13.32 11.51 -4.88
C GLY A 545 -13.60 10.50 -3.78
N GLY A 546 -13.32 10.84 -2.52
CA GLY A 546 -13.70 10.03 -1.35
C GLY A 546 -15.16 10.25 -0.92
N GLY A 547 -15.72 9.30 -0.15
CA GLY A 547 -17.05 9.43 0.44
C GLY A 547 -17.10 10.46 1.58
N GLY A 548 -18.25 11.10 1.76
CA GLY A 548 -18.51 12.05 2.85
C GLY A 548 -18.80 11.37 4.19
N TYR A 549 -18.69 12.12 5.28
CA TYR A 549 -19.04 11.70 6.64
C TYR A 549 -20.12 12.61 7.23
N GLY A 550 -21.19 12.03 7.77
CA GLY A 550 -22.31 12.76 8.38
C GLY A 550 -23.17 13.51 7.38
N SER A 551 -24.35 13.99 7.82
CA SER A 551 -25.28 14.70 6.94
C SER A 551 -24.66 15.95 6.32
N PRO A 552 -24.77 16.16 4.98
CA PRO A 552 -24.32 17.40 4.34
C PRO A 552 -24.97 18.66 4.90
N HIS A 553 -26.20 18.57 5.40
CA HIS A 553 -26.92 19.71 6.00
C HIS A 553 -26.28 20.20 7.31
N ASP A 554 -25.46 19.34 7.96
CA ASP A 554 -24.74 19.69 9.19
C ASP A 554 -23.36 20.32 8.91
N ARG A 555 -23.01 20.54 7.61
CA ARG A 555 -21.73 21.18 7.27
C ARG A 555 -21.70 22.63 7.71
N LYS A 556 -20.66 23.00 8.46
CA LYS A 556 -20.45 24.39 8.87
C LYS A 556 -20.35 25.31 7.66
N ARG A 557 -21.06 26.46 7.73
CA ARG A 557 -21.13 27.43 6.63
C ARG A 557 -19.74 27.93 6.20
N GLU A 558 -18.85 28.17 7.15
CA GLU A 558 -17.50 28.67 6.90
C GLU A 558 -16.66 27.68 6.07
N LEU A 559 -16.86 26.35 6.30
CA LEU A 559 -16.20 25.30 5.53
C LEU A 559 -16.72 25.26 4.10
N LEU A 560 -18.03 25.43 3.90
CA LEU A 560 -18.62 25.45 2.55
C LEU A 560 -18.21 26.71 1.78
N GLU A 561 -18.18 27.88 2.41
CA GLU A 561 -17.69 29.11 1.81
C GLU A 561 -16.21 29.03 1.44
N ARG A 562 -15.38 28.37 2.26
CA ARG A 562 -13.99 28.05 1.94
C ARG A 562 -13.91 27.17 0.68
N ASP A 563 -14.73 26.12 0.61
CA ASP A 563 -14.72 25.18 -0.52
C ASP A 563 -15.15 25.86 -1.82
N LEU A 564 -16.15 26.75 -1.77
CA LEU A 564 -16.57 27.58 -2.91
C LEU A 564 -15.45 28.51 -3.40
N ARG A 565 -14.79 29.22 -2.47
CA ARG A 565 -13.69 30.13 -2.84
C ARG A 565 -12.49 29.39 -3.46
N ARG A 566 -12.26 28.13 -3.07
CA ARG A 566 -11.18 27.29 -3.57
C ARG A 566 -11.52 26.49 -4.82
N GLY A 567 -12.77 26.55 -5.30
CA GLY A 567 -13.24 25.75 -6.43
C GLY A 567 -13.33 24.24 -6.11
N TYR A 568 -13.49 23.89 -4.84
CA TYR A 568 -13.67 22.48 -4.44
C TYR A 568 -15.13 22.02 -4.63
N VAL A 569 -16.06 22.93 -4.46
CA VAL A 569 -17.49 22.75 -4.63
C VAL A 569 -18.05 23.90 -5.46
N SER A 570 -18.84 23.62 -6.50
CA SER A 570 -19.50 24.63 -7.30
C SER A 570 -20.72 25.21 -6.56
N VAL A 571 -21.20 26.38 -6.98
CA VAL A 571 -22.41 27.02 -6.43
C VAL A 571 -23.62 26.10 -6.62
N GLU A 572 -23.73 25.44 -7.75
CA GLU A 572 -24.81 24.50 -8.09
C GLU A 572 -24.80 23.29 -7.16
N ALA A 573 -23.61 22.70 -6.91
CA ALA A 573 -23.44 21.60 -5.97
C ALA A 573 -23.73 22.02 -4.53
N ALA A 574 -23.33 23.23 -4.13
CA ALA A 574 -23.65 23.77 -2.80
C ALA A 574 -25.16 23.87 -2.55
N ARG A 575 -25.92 24.33 -3.56
CA ARG A 575 -27.39 24.38 -3.48
C ARG A 575 -28.01 22.99 -3.45
N ARG A 576 -27.60 22.11 -4.34
CA ARG A 576 -28.17 20.76 -4.50
C ARG A 576 -27.91 19.86 -3.31
N ASP A 577 -26.68 19.85 -2.81
CA ASP A 577 -26.21 18.85 -1.85
C ASP A 577 -26.22 19.33 -0.40
N TYR A 578 -26.01 20.63 -0.17
CA TYR A 578 -25.93 21.22 1.18
C TYR A 578 -27.15 22.10 1.51
N GLY A 579 -28.03 22.38 0.54
CA GLY A 579 -29.24 23.17 0.75
C GLY A 579 -28.98 24.67 1.00
N ILE A 580 -27.79 25.16 0.73
CA ILE A 580 -27.40 26.55 1.00
C ILE A 580 -27.37 27.35 -0.30
N ALA A 581 -28.23 28.37 -0.39
CA ALA A 581 -28.17 29.38 -1.43
C ALA A 581 -27.08 30.41 -1.04
N ILE A 582 -25.94 30.38 -1.73
CA ILE A 582 -24.89 31.39 -1.61
C ILE A 582 -24.89 32.22 -2.88
N GLU A 583 -25.09 33.53 -2.73
CA GLU A 583 -24.87 34.48 -3.83
C GLU A 583 -23.34 34.62 -4.07
N ARG A 584 -22.93 34.59 -5.35
CA ARG A 584 -21.54 34.91 -5.69
C ARG A 584 -21.27 36.36 -5.23
N THR A 585 -20.55 36.54 -4.17
CA THR A 585 -19.84 37.79 -3.96
C THR A 585 -18.78 37.90 -5.07
N ARG A 586 -18.93 38.91 -5.91
CA ARG A 586 -18.03 39.24 -7.04
C ARG A 586 -16.62 39.53 -6.55
#